data_2ae37a30c161f9660670c5b1717464fb
#
_entry.id   2ae37a30c161f9660670c5b1717464fb
#
_cell.length_a   1.000
_cell.length_b   1.000
_cell.length_c   1.000
_cell.angle_alpha   90.00
_cell.angle_beta   90.00
_cell.angle_gamma   90.00
#
_symmetry.space_group_name_H-M   'P 1'
#
loop_
_entity.id
_entity.type
_entity.pdbx_description
1 polymer ?
#
loop_
_entity_poly.entity_id
_entity_poly.type
_entity_poly.pdbx_seq_one_letter_code
_entity_poly.pdbx_strand_id
1 'polypeptide(L)'
;MGRIKVWHLARVINRHDFIDTVVRYLDRERFEVGVVTFSRESNIESPQYEEVSIPHRVIPVSSYTAYGAYLRAAWRLAQMLRQEGVEILHAHHYWEGFVAALAKKLYPRVRLVLHRHYTEDILRLPPFKRKILLSMERWMYRQAKRVIVPAPQVARVVQQLHGEMPKVEVIPFGFEFSAEKYRRPSEERRQAVRSQHGASTEHFVLINVASHRVQKGQHILLRAFERVRVAIPSMRVWLVGEGPDTLMLKALAAELGLLEGGEKAPCRFLGWRRGLEVRDLIAAADLFVHPTFSETFSQVMVESLSLGVPLVITSVPGPADYLRHGETAWLVPREDVAALAEALLYLYQHPDLRLAIAQRGQAFVRETFNYTRVNKKYEQLYASLV
;
A
#
# COMPACT_ATOMS: atom_id res chain seq x y z
N MET A 1 -26.59 -25.40 -1.63
CA MET A 1 -25.16 -25.57 -1.33
C MET A 1 -24.83 -24.75 -0.09
N GLY A 2 -24.00 -25.27 0.84
CA GLY A 2 -23.55 -24.49 1.98
C GLY A 2 -22.64 -23.31 1.54
N ARG A 3 -22.52 -22.29 2.39
CA ARG A 3 -21.59 -21.18 2.13
C ARG A 3 -20.13 -21.66 2.21
N ILE A 4 -19.28 -21.19 1.32
CA ILE A 4 -17.85 -21.49 1.31
C ILE A 4 -17.16 -20.75 2.47
N LYS A 5 -16.47 -21.47 3.35
CA LYS A 5 -15.77 -20.89 4.49
C LYS A 5 -14.38 -20.39 4.11
N VAL A 6 -14.22 -19.06 4.05
CA VAL A 6 -12.96 -18.37 3.68
C VAL A 6 -12.43 -17.59 4.87
N TRP A 7 -11.22 -17.91 5.31
CA TRP A 7 -10.58 -17.20 6.41
C TRP A 7 -9.33 -16.48 5.92
N HIS A 8 -9.19 -15.20 6.33
CA HIS A 8 -8.05 -14.37 6.02
C HIS A 8 -7.05 -14.36 7.17
N LEU A 9 -5.79 -14.65 6.89
CA LEU A 9 -4.70 -14.60 7.85
C LEU A 9 -3.78 -13.41 7.55
N ALA A 10 -3.69 -12.48 8.47
CA ALA A 10 -2.79 -11.33 8.38
C ALA A 10 -2.22 -10.99 9.75
N ARG A 11 -1.14 -10.21 9.79
CA ARG A 11 -0.56 -9.73 11.05
C ARG A 11 -1.41 -8.66 11.70
N VAL A 12 -1.84 -7.69 10.92
CA VAL A 12 -2.74 -6.60 11.30
C VAL A 12 -3.62 -6.30 10.10
N ILE A 13 -4.87 -5.96 10.34
CA ILE A 13 -5.78 -5.46 9.32
C ILE A 13 -6.34 -4.13 9.83
N ASN A 14 -6.09 -3.06 9.08
CA ASN A 14 -6.61 -1.74 9.39
C ASN A 14 -7.96 -1.52 8.71
N ARG A 15 -8.84 -0.74 9.33
CA ARG A 15 -10.13 -0.35 8.74
C ARG A 15 -9.90 0.38 7.41
N HIS A 16 -10.69 0.02 6.40
CA HIS A 16 -10.63 0.53 5.02
C HIS A 16 -9.30 0.27 4.28
N ASP A 17 -8.48 -0.66 4.73
CA ASP A 17 -7.44 -1.22 3.86
C ASP A 17 -8.03 -2.25 2.89
N PHE A 18 -7.23 -2.72 1.94
CA PHE A 18 -7.71 -3.66 0.93
C PHE A 18 -8.09 -5.03 1.51
N ILE A 19 -7.46 -5.48 2.62
CA ILE A 19 -7.82 -6.75 3.28
C ILE A 19 -9.18 -6.59 3.96
N ASP A 20 -9.36 -5.50 4.72
CA ASP A 20 -10.63 -5.16 5.37
C ASP A 20 -11.76 -5.08 4.33
N THR A 21 -11.50 -4.48 3.18
CA THR A 21 -12.46 -4.33 2.09
C THR A 21 -12.90 -5.71 1.52
N VAL A 22 -11.95 -6.64 1.30
CA VAL A 22 -12.29 -7.99 0.88
C VAL A 22 -13.08 -8.72 1.97
N VAL A 23 -12.61 -8.65 3.21
CA VAL A 23 -13.24 -9.32 4.36
C VAL A 23 -14.68 -8.83 4.59
N ARG A 24 -14.93 -7.50 4.50
CA ARG A 24 -16.25 -6.91 4.75
C ARG A 24 -17.26 -7.15 3.64
N TYR A 25 -16.84 -7.08 2.39
CA TYR A 25 -17.72 -6.91 1.25
C TYR A 25 -17.76 -8.12 0.29
N LEU A 26 -17.23 -9.28 0.69
CA LEU A 26 -17.54 -10.53 0.01
C LEU A 26 -19.04 -10.87 0.15
N ASP A 27 -19.60 -11.47 -0.88
CA ASP A 27 -21.01 -11.92 -0.91
C ASP A 27 -21.28 -12.93 0.24
N ARG A 28 -22.05 -12.49 1.24
CA ARG A 28 -22.36 -13.25 2.45
C ARG A 28 -23.38 -14.38 2.21
N GLU A 29 -24.08 -14.39 1.12
CA GLU A 29 -24.95 -15.50 0.74
C GLU A 29 -24.12 -16.70 0.28
N ARG A 30 -22.96 -16.43 -0.34
CA ARG A 30 -22.06 -17.42 -0.90
C ARG A 30 -20.88 -17.77 0.00
N PHE A 31 -20.40 -16.82 0.78
CA PHE A 31 -19.16 -16.93 1.56
C PHE A 31 -19.40 -16.68 3.06
N GLU A 32 -18.86 -17.56 3.90
CA GLU A 32 -18.71 -17.35 5.32
C GLU A 32 -17.26 -16.91 5.59
N VAL A 33 -17.08 -15.64 5.96
CA VAL A 33 -15.75 -15.03 6.07
C VAL A 33 -15.34 -14.90 7.52
N GLY A 34 -14.09 -15.26 7.81
CA GLY A 34 -13.46 -15.09 9.11
C GLY A 34 -12.05 -14.48 9.00
N VAL A 35 -11.53 -14.00 10.11
CA VAL A 35 -10.22 -13.35 10.21
C VAL A 35 -9.39 -14.01 11.30
N VAL A 36 -8.12 -14.22 11.01
CA VAL A 36 -7.09 -14.61 11.98
C VAL A 36 -5.97 -13.58 11.97
N THR A 37 -5.59 -13.11 13.16
CA THR A 37 -4.42 -12.25 13.30
C THR A 37 -3.40 -12.84 14.27
N PHE A 38 -2.13 -12.44 14.11
CA PHE A 38 -1.08 -12.76 15.06
C PHE A 38 -0.87 -11.59 16.01
N SER A 39 -0.77 -11.87 17.32
CA SER A 39 -0.46 -10.85 18.31
C SER A 39 0.48 -11.39 19.38
N ARG A 40 1.19 -10.48 20.06
CA ARG A 40 1.90 -10.79 21.31
C ARG A 40 0.97 -10.82 22.51
N GLU A 41 -0.14 -10.11 22.42
CA GLU A 41 -1.16 -10.00 23.45
C GLU A 41 -2.36 -10.89 23.10
N SER A 42 -2.90 -11.60 24.07
CA SER A 42 -4.02 -12.53 23.88
C SER A 42 -5.37 -11.82 23.69
N ASN A 43 -5.48 -10.54 24.06
CA ASN A 43 -6.73 -9.79 24.12
C ASN A 43 -6.71 -8.56 23.21
N ILE A 44 -6.51 -8.74 21.90
CA ILE A 44 -6.74 -7.66 20.95
C ILE A 44 -8.21 -7.72 20.54
N GLU A 45 -8.98 -6.82 21.08
CA GLU A 45 -10.32 -6.52 20.57
C GLU A 45 -10.18 -5.92 19.17
N SER A 46 -10.98 -6.43 18.25
CA SER A 46 -11.10 -5.86 16.91
C SER A 46 -12.55 -5.45 16.68
N PRO A 47 -13.00 -4.36 17.35
CA PRO A 47 -14.39 -3.91 17.32
C PRO A 47 -14.90 -3.71 15.89
N GLN A 48 -14.00 -3.38 14.97
CA GLN A 48 -14.32 -3.24 13.54
C GLN A 48 -14.92 -4.51 12.90
N TYR A 49 -14.68 -5.71 13.44
CA TYR A 49 -15.23 -6.96 12.92
C TYR A 49 -16.48 -7.39 13.68
N GLU A 50 -16.60 -7.02 14.94
CA GLU A 50 -17.81 -7.24 15.74
C GLU A 50 -19.01 -6.49 15.16
N GLU A 51 -18.82 -5.23 14.75
CA GLU A 51 -19.84 -4.40 14.09
C GLU A 51 -20.47 -5.06 12.85
N VAL A 52 -19.74 -5.96 12.18
CA VAL A 52 -20.19 -6.64 10.95
C VAL A 52 -20.35 -8.15 11.13
N SER A 53 -20.35 -8.63 12.36
CA SER A 53 -20.50 -10.04 12.70
C SER A 53 -19.53 -10.98 11.97
N ILE A 54 -18.26 -10.56 11.85
CA ILE A 54 -17.18 -11.36 11.26
C ILE A 54 -16.41 -12.04 12.39
N PRO A 55 -16.33 -13.37 12.44
CA PRO A 55 -15.50 -14.08 13.39
C PRO A 55 -14.04 -13.64 13.29
N HIS A 56 -13.49 -13.15 14.40
CA HIS A 56 -12.07 -12.82 14.53
C HIS A 56 -11.42 -13.71 15.59
N ARG A 57 -10.29 -14.30 15.24
CA ARG A 57 -9.48 -15.13 16.13
C ARG A 57 -8.05 -14.57 16.20
N VAL A 58 -7.49 -14.58 17.40
CA VAL A 58 -6.10 -14.14 17.63
C VAL A 58 -5.25 -15.35 17.98
N ILE A 59 -4.17 -15.57 17.26
CA ILE A 59 -3.17 -16.57 17.60
C ILE A 59 -2.00 -15.85 18.29
N PRO A 60 -1.76 -16.11 19.60
CA PRO A 60 -0.65 -15.48 20.29
C PRO A 60 0.69 -16.00 19.78
N VAL A 61 1.59 -15.05 19.44
CA VAL A 61 2.95 -15.33 18.96
C VAL A 61 3.94 -14.62 19.88
N SER A 62 4.62 -15.37 20.72
CA SER A 62 5.54 -14.83 21.74
C SER A 62 6.76 -14.10 21.17
N SER A 63 7.15 -14.41 19.94
CA SER A 63 8.27 -13.76 19.24
C SER A 63 8.12 -13.92 17.74
N TYR A 64 8.35 -12.84 17.00
CA TYR A 64 8.37 -12.86 15.53
C TYR A 64 9.76 -13.23 14.95
N THR A 65 10.73 -13.52 15.80
CA THR A 65 12.10 -13.90 15.41
C THR A 65 12.44 -15.34 15.73
N ALA A 66 11.64 -16.01 16.57
CA ALA A 66 11.90 -17.38 17.02
C ALA A 66 11.15 -18.40 16.13
N TYR A 67 11.86 -19.25 15.41
CA TYR A 67 11.29 -20.29 14.55
C TYR A 67 10.29 -21.20 15.28
N GLY A 68 10.56 -21.56 16.55
CA GLY A 68 9.64 -22.35 17.35
C GLY A 68 8.28 -21.69 17.61
N ALA A 69 8.21 -20.36 17.60
CA ALA A 69 6.94 -19.63 17.73
C ALA A 69 6.07 -19.81 16.47
N TYR A 70 6.68 -19.83 15.29
CA TYR A 70 5.95 -20.09 14.03
C TYR A 70 5.42 -21.52 13.93
N LEU A 71 6.16 -22.52 14.42
CA LEU A 71 5.67 -23.90 14.46
C LEU A 71 4.46 -24.04 15.38
N ARG A 72 4.52 -23.43 16.58
CA ARG A 72 3.39 -23.42 17.51
C ARG A 72 2.17 -22.67 16.93
N ALA A 73 2.40 -21.54 16.25
CA ALA A 73 1.35 -20.79 15.58
C ALA A 73 0.70 -21.62 14.45
N ALA A 74 1.49 -22.34 13.67
CA ALA A 74 0.99 -23.21 12.61
C ALA A 74 0.14 -24.34 13.13
N TRP A 75 0.54 -24.95 14.24
CA TRP A 75 -0.23 -26.01 14.90
C TRP A 75 -1.57 -25.49 15.43
N ARG A 76 -1.57 -24.34 16.14
CA ARG A 76 -2.80 -23.68 16.61
C ARG A 76 -3.72 -23.29 15.45
N LEU A 77 -3.14 -22.73 14.40
CA LEU A 77 -3.88 -22.39 13.19
C LEU A 77 -4.54 -23.63 12.57
N ALA A 78 -3.81 -24.73 12.42
CA ALA A 78 -4.33 -25.96 11.86
C ALA A 78 -5.49 -26.56 12.70
N GLN A 79 -5.38 -26.50 14.03
CA GLN A 79 -6.45 -26.94 14.92
C GLN A 79 -7.72 -26.08 14.75
N MET A 80 -7.54 -24.75 14.74
CA MET A 80 -8.64 -23.81 14.55
C MET A 80 -9.32 -23.99 13.19
N LEU A 81 -8.56 -24.11 12.10
CA LEU A 81 -9.08 -24.33 10.75
C LEU A 81 -9.92 -25.64 10.68
N ARG A 82 -9.50 -26.67 11.41
CA ARG A 82 -10.24 -27.95 11.50
C ARG A 82 -11.53 -27.79 12.30
N GLN A 83 -11.48 -27.14 13.45
CA GLN A 83 -12.63 -26.92 14.32
C GLN A 83 -13.71 -26.07 13.66
N GLU A 84 -13.31 -25.01 12.98
CA GLU A 84 -14.21 -24.09 12.27
C GLU A 84 -14.65 -24.65 10.88
N GLY A 85 -14.04 -25.75 10.41
CA GLY A 85 -14.34 -26.32 9.09
C GLY A 85 -13.96 -25.42 7.93
N VAL A 86 -12.85 -24.69 8.06
CA VAL A 86 -12.39 -23.72 7.04
C VAL A 86 -11.98 -24.44 5.76
N GLU A 87 -12.52 -24.02 4.62
CA GLU A 87 -12.23 -24.61 3.32
C GLU A 87 -11.11 -23.88 2.58
N ILE A 88 -11.06 -22.56 2.70
CA ILE A 88 -10.05 -21.70 2.07
C ILE A 88 -9.37 -20.85 3.14
N LEU A 89 -8.04 -20.93 3.19
CA LEU A 89 -7.19 -20.02 3.97
C LEU A 89 -6.45 -19.08 3.02
N HIS A 90 -6.74 -17.78 3.11
CA HIS A 90 -6.07 -16.74 2.35
C HIS A 90 -5.05 -16.00 3.26
N ALA A 91 -3.76 -16.28 3.09
CA ALA A 91 -2.71 -15.69 3.90
C ALA A 91 -2.03 -14.54 3.18
N HIS A 92 -1.83 -13.45 3.91
CA HIS A 92 -1.23 -12.20 3.45
C HIS A 92 0.18 -12.06 4.01
N HIS A 93 1.11 -11.50 3.19
CA HIS A 93 2.53 -11.33 3.51
C HIS A 93 3.34 -12.62 3.66
N TYR A 94 4.65 -12.45 3.83
CA TYR A 94 5.62 -13.54 3.78
C TYR A 94 5.51 -14.52 4.96
N TRP A 95 5.56 -14.01 6.18
CA TRP A 95 5.62 -14.85 7.38
C TRP A 95 4.28 -15.51 7.70
N GLU A 96 3.19 -14.82 7.47
CA GLU A 96 1.83 -15.37 7.58
C GLU A 96 1.62 -16.47 6.52
N GLY A 97 2.13 -16.26 5.31
CA GLY A 97 2.15 -17.28 4.26
C GLY A 97 2.97 -18.53 4.64
N PHE A 98 4.10 -18.33 5.33
CA PHE A 98 4.92 -19.44 5.82
C PHE A 98 4.18 -20.26 6.89
N VAL A 99 3.58 -19.61 7.88
CA VAL A 99 2.75 -20.29 8.91
C VAL A 99 1.57 -20.98 8.29
N ALA A 100 0.88 -20.35 7.33
CA ALA A 100 -0.25 -20.95 6.61
C ALA A 100 0.16 -22.20 5.82
N ALA A 101 1.33 -22.17 5.17
CA ALA A 101 1.85 -23.34 4.45
C ALA A 101 2.22 -24.50 5.37
N LEU A 102 2.73 -24.23 6.58
CA LEU A 102 2.93 -25.23 7.61
C LEU A 102 1.61 -25.77 8.14
N ALA A 103 0.64 -24.91 8.43
CA ALA A 103 -0.70 -25.33 8.88
C ALA A 103 -1.42 -26.20 7.83
N LYS A 104 -1.25 -25.88 6.54
CA LYS A 104 -1.73 -26.71 5.42
C LYS A 104 -1.18 -28.14 5.44
N LYS A 105 0.06 -28.33 5.86
CA LYS A 105 0.63 -29.69 6.03
C LYS A 105 -0.04 -30.46 7.16
N LEU A 106 -0.46 -29.78 8.23
CA LEU A 106 -1.15 -30.38 9.37
C LEU A 106 -2.66 -30.54 9.15
N TYR A 107 -3.26 -29.75 8.27
CA TYR A 107 -4.65 -29.83 7.85
C TYR A 107 -4.75 -29.78 6.30
N PRO A 108 -4.51 -30.90 5.60
CA PRO A 108 -4.42 -30.96 4.14
C PRO A 108 -5.70 -30.61 3.39
N ARG A 109 -6.87 -30.63 4.04
CA ARG A 109 -8.16 -30.31 3.41
C ARG A 109 -8.29 -28.83 3.06
N VAL A 110 -7.67 -27.91 3.83
CA VAL A 110 -7.76 -26.48 3.56
C VAL A 110 -7.08 -26.13 2.24
N ARG A 111 -7.69 -25.30 1.42
CA ARG A 111 -7.13 -24.76 0.17
C ARG A 111 -6.41 -23.46 0.48
N LEU A 112 -5.08 -23.46 0.28
CA LEU A 112 -4.26 -22.32 0.60
C LEU A 112 -4.19 -21.36 -0.58
N VAL A 113 -4.48 -20.09 -0.34
CA VAL A 113 -4.25 -18.93 -1.22
C VAL A 113 -3.21 -18.07 -0.56
N LEU A 114 -2.19 -17.66 -1.28
CA LEU A 114 -1.14 -16.74 -0.81
C LEU A 114 -1.24 -15.42 -1.53
N HIS A 115 -1.10 -14.31 -0.80
CA HIS A 115 -1.05 -12.97 -1.37
C HIS A 115 0.31 -12.33 -1.13
N ARG A 116 1.02 -12.05 -2.22
CA ARG A 116 2.33 -11.40 -2.20
C ARG A 116 2.19 -9.88 -2.20
N HIS A 117 2.65 -9.23 -1.13
CA HIS A 117 2.60 -7.77 -0.94
C HIS A 117 3.96 -7.07 -1.09
N TYR A 118 4.97 -7.75 -1.63
CA TYR A 118 6.32 -7.23 -1.82
C TYR A 118 6.83 -7.57 -3.22
N THR A 119 7.71 -6.75 -3.77
CA THR A 119 8.32 -6.97 -5.09
C THR A 119 9.73 -7.55 -4.96
N GLU A 120 10.73 -6.68 -4.89
CA GLU A 120 12.15 -7.00 -4.98
C GLU A 120 12.87 -6.91 -3.63
N ASP A 121 12.16 -6.69 -2.52
CA ASP A 121 12.79 -6.50 -1.21
C ASP A 121 13.70 -7.66 -0.81
N ILE A 122 13.34 -8.90 -1.18
CA ILE A 122 14.16 -10.10 -0.97
C ILE A 122 15.49 -10.01 -1.73
N LEU A 123 15.53 -9.35 -2.90
CA LEU A 123 16.73 -9.26 -3.74
C LEU A 123 17.81 -8.36 -3.13
N ARG A 124 17.44 -7.44 -2.25
CA ARG A 124 18.34 -6.52 -1.53
C ARG A 124 19.04 -7.16 -0.34
N LEU A 125 18.62 -8.35 0.05
CA LEU A 125 19.22 -9.09 1.16
C LEU A 125 20.58 -9.68 0.77
N PRO A 126 21.49 -9.90 1.74
CA PRO A 126 22.74 -10.62 1.51
C PRO A 126 22.47 -11.97 0.82
N PRO A 127 23.37 -12.42 -0.09
CA PRO A 127 23.14 -13.58 -0.96
C PRO A 127 22.67 -14.83 -0.22
N PHE A 128 23.27 -15.13 0.93
CA PHE A 128 22.91 -16.30 1.74
C PHE A 128 21.47 -16.22 2.27
N LYS A 129 21.09 -15.10 2.89
CA LYS A 129 19.73 -14.88 3.39
C LYS A 129 18.72 -14.90 2.27
N ARG A 130 19.05 -14.25 1.15
CA ARG A 130 18.23 -14.24 -0.06
C ARG A 130 17.94 -15.66 -0.55
N LYS A 131 18.96 -16.51 -0.68
CA LYS A 131 18.81 -17.89 -1.15
C LYS A 131 17.88 -18.70 -0.24
N ILE A 132 18.01 -18.56 1.07
CA ILE A 132 17.13 -19.25 2.04
C ILE A 132 15.68 -18.78 1.87
N LEU A 133 15.44 -17.46 1.88
CA LEU A 133 14.08 -16.93 1.80
C LEU A 133 13.41 -17.25 0.46
N LEU A 134 14.13 -17.20 -0.66
CA LEU A 134 13.60 -17.61 -1.96
C LEU A 134 13.26 -19.10 -1.99
N SER A 135 14.06 -19.95 -1.36
CA SER A 135 13.78 -21.39 -1.27
C SER A 135 12.53 -21.66 -0.42
N MET A 136 12.38 -20.95 0.71
CA MET A 136 11.18 -21.00 1.55
C MET A 136 9.95 -20.51 0.79
N GLU A 137 10.06 -19.39 0.05
CA GLU A 137 8.98 -18.84 -0.76
C GLU A 137 8.54 -19.82 -1.86
N ARG A 138 9.50 -20.43 -2.56
CA ARG A 138 9.20 -21.48 -3.55
C ARG A 138 8.47 -22.66 -2.93
N TRP A 139 8.87 -23.09 -1.73
CA TRP A 139 8.21 -24.13 -0.98
C TRP A 139 6.77 -23.74 -0.61
N MET A 140 6.54 -22.53 -0.09
CA MET A 140 5.21 -22.00 0.24
C MET A 140 4.30 -21.99 -0.99
N TYR A 141 4.81 -21.50 -2.12
CA TYR A 141 4.05 -21.46 -3.37
C TYR A 141 3.66 -22.85 -3.88
N ARG A 142 4.49 -23.87 -3.66
CA ARG A 142 4.12 -25.26 -3.98
C ARG A 142 2.95 -25.77 -3.15
N GLN A 143 2.75 -25.28 -1.93
CA GLN A 143 1.63 -25.65 -1.06
C GLN A 143 0.33 -24.91 -1.45
N ALA A 144 0.43 -23.76 -2.08
CA ALA A 144 -0.72 -22.94 -2.44
C ALA A 144 -1.46 -23.46 -3.68
N LYS A 145 -2.77 -23.25 -3.71
CA LYS A 145 -3.62 -23.47 -4.91
C LYS A 145 -3.53 -22.28 -5.84
N ARG A 146 -3.44 -21.04 -5.28
CA ARG A 146 -3.25 -19.79 -6.02
C ARG A 146 -2.26 -18.89 -5.27
N VAL A 147 -1.55 -18.10 -6.04
CA VAL A 147 -0.70 -17.01 -5.54
C VAL A 147 -1.21 -15.71 -6.16
N ILE A 148 -1.72 -14.82 -5.34
CA ILE A 148 -2.24 -13.53 -5.78
C ILE A 148 -1.13 -12.49 -5.72
N VAL A 149 -1.08 -11.65 -6.73
CA VAL A 149 -0.19 -10.48 -6.80
C VAL A 149 -1.00 -9.25 -7.21
N PRO A 150 -0.65 -8.04 -6.71
CA PRO A 150 -1.48 -6.86 -6.94
C PRO A 150 -1.27 -6.18 -8.31
N ALA A 151 -0.21 -6.56 -9.06
CA ALA A 151 0.11 -5.94 -10.36
C ALA A 151 0.81 -6.91 -11.31
N PRO A 152 0.66 -6.72 -12.64
CA PRO A 152 1.26 -7.58 -13.68
C PRO A 152 2.78 -7.71 -13.56
N GLN A 153 3.50 -6.61 -13.29
CA GLN A 153 4.95 -6.65 -13.14
C GLN A 153 5.38 -7.50 -11.93
N VAL A 154 4.58 -7.50 -10.85
CA VAL A 154 4.87 -8.38 -9.70
C VAL A 154 4.74 -9.85 -10.09
N ALA A 155 3.78 -10.19 -10.96
CA ALA A 155 3.68 -11.54 -11.53
C ALA A 155 4.94 -11.90 -12.35
N ARG A 156 5.44 -10.99 -13.19
CA ARG A 156 6.69 -11.17 -13.94
C ARG A 156 7.89 -11.39 -13.03
N VAL A 157 8.00 -10.61 -11.94
CA VAL A 157 9.05 -10.82 -10.93
C VAL A 157 8.96 -12.20 -10.28
N VAL A 158 7.76 -12.66 -9.93
CA VAL A 158 7.56 -14.01 -9.40
C VAL A 158 8.01 -15.07 -10.39
N GLN A 159 7.66 -14.93 -11.67
CA GLN A 159 8.09 -15.85 -12.73
C GLN A 159 9.61 -15.85 -12.92
N GLN A 160 10.25 -14.70 -12.89
CA GLN A 160 11.72 -14.59 -12.98
C GLN A 160 12.43 -15.28 -11.80
N LEU A 161 11.89 -15.15 -10.58
CA LEU A 161 12.49 -15.72 -9.37
C LEU A 161 12.24 -17.22 -9.20
N HIS A 162 11.11 -17.72 -9.67
CA HIS A 162 10.64 -19.08 -9.36
C HIS A 162 10.35 -19.94 -10.60
N GLY A 163 10.46 -19.38 -11.80
CA GLY A 163 10.06 -20.01 -13.06
C GLY A 163 8.55 -19.89 -13.32
N GLU A 164 8.06 -20.52 -14.36
CA GLU A 164 6.64 -20.51 -14.70
C GLU A 164 5.79 -21.09 -13.55
N MET A 165 4.80 -20.31 -13.17
CA MET A 165 3.86 -20.67 -12.13
C MET A 165 2.41 -20.34 -12.58
N PRO A 166 1.72 -21.30 -13.24
CA PRO A 166 0.38 -21.07 -13.80
C PRO A 166 -0.69 -20.71 -12.78
N LYS A 167 -0.38 -20.85 -11.49
CA LYS A 167 -1.25 -20.46 -10.37
C LYS A 167 -1.08 -19.04 -9.86
N VAL A 168 -0.23 -18.22 -10.51
CA VAL A 168 -0.11 -16.78 -10.20
C VAL A 168 -1.25 -16.04 -10.87
N GLU A 169 -1.99 -15.26 -10.10
CA GLU A 169 -3.15 -14.49 -10.55
C GLU A 169 -3.03 -13.02 -10.14
N VAL A 170 -3.34 -12.12 -11.05
CA VAL A 170 -3.27 -10.68 -10.81
C VAL A 170 -4.62 -10.16 -10.35
N ILE A 171 -4.72 -9.82 -9.07
CA ILE A 171 -5.89 -9.17 -8.49
C ILE A 171 -5.41 -7.91 -7.77
N PRO A 172 -5.74 -6.70 -8.27
CA PRO A 172 -5.34 -5.45 -7.62
C PRO A 172 -6.04 -5.29 -6.27
N PHE A 173 -5.60 -4.31 -5.50
CA PHE A 173 -6.28 -3.94 -4.26
C PHE A 173 -7.60 -3.24 -4.56
N GLY A 174 -8.64 -3.58 -3.79
CA GLY A 174 -9.95 -2.93 -3.85
C GLY A 174 -10.10 -1.89 -2.74
N PHE A 175 -10.75 -0.75 -3.07
CA PHE A 175 -10.94 0.35 -2.13
C PHE A 175 -12.42 0.77 -2.08
N GLU A 176 -12.86 1.11 -0.87
CA GLU A 176 -14.21 1.64 -0.63
C GLU A 176 -14.21 3.17 -0.80
N PHE A 177 -14.38 3.65 -2.03
CA PHE A 177 -14.36 5.09 -2.32
C PHE A 177 -15.54 5.89 -1.74
N SER A 178 -16.53 5.24 -1.15
CA SER A 178 -17.57 5.87 -0.34
C SER A 178 -17.07 6.27 1.06
N ALA A 179 -16.00 5.64 1.55
CA ALA A 179 -15.42 5.96 2.86
C ALA A 179 -14.91 7.41 2.91
N GLU A 180 -15.04 8.03 4.08
CA GLU A 180 -14.72 9.43 4.28
C GLU A 180 -13.28 9.81 3.88
N LYS A 181 -12.34 8.91 4.10
CA LYS A 181 -10.92 9.15 3.74
C LYS A 181 -10.65 9.34 2.24
N TYR A 182 -11.61 8.99 1.36
CA TYR A 182 -11.53 9.20 -0.08
C TYR A 182 -12.43 10.33 -0.58
N ARG A 183 -13.12 11.03 0.31
CA ARG A 183 -13.94 12.19 -0.01
C ARG A 183 -13.11 13.46 0.14
N ARG A 184 -13.09 14.27 -0.92
CA ARG A 184 -12.40 15.56 -0.86
C ARG A 184 -13.07 16.45 0.20
N PRO A 185 -12.31 17.01 1.16
CA PRO A 185 -12.86 17.92 2.17
C PRO A 185 -13.31 19.24 1.52
N SER A 186 -14.09 20.04 2.28
CA SER A 186 -14.53 21.36 1.81
C SER A 186 -13.35 22.29 1.55
N GLU A 187 -13.57 23.33 0.77
CA GLU A 187 -12.52 24.31 0.45
C GLU A 187 -12.06 25.06 1.72
N GLU A 188 -12.98 25.37 2.62
CA GLU A 188 -12.64 26.01 3.91
C GLU A 188 -11.71 25.13 4.74
N ARG A 189 -11.97 23.82 4.76
CA ARG A 189 -11.09 22.86 5.47
C ARG A 189 -9.71 22.80 4.81
N ARG A 190 -9.65 22.80 3.50
CA ARG A 190 -8.38 22.80 2.74
C ARG A 190 -7.56 24.06 3.02
N GLN A 191 -8.22 25.24 3.04
CA GLN A 191 -7.57 26.51 3.37
C GLN A 191 -7.07 26.55 4.83
N ALA A 192 -7.87 26.04 5.76
CA ALA A 192 -7.47 25.93 7.18
C ALA A 192 -6.21 25.04 7.34
N VAL A 193 -6.15 23.90 6.62
CA VAL A 193 -4.96 23.02 6.63
C VAL A 193 -3.76 23.73 6.01
N ARG A 194 -3.92 24.45 4.90
CA ARG A 194 -2.83 25.23 4.28
C ARG A 194 -2.28 26.24 5.26
N SER A 195 -3.15 27.05 5.90
CA SER A 195 -2.76 28.07 6.86
C SER A 195 -2.04 27.46 8.07
N GLN A 196 -2.54 26.37 8.62
CA GLN A 196 -1.92 25.65 9.74
C GLN A 196 -0.49 25.16 9.39
N HIS A 197 -0.23 24.86 8.14
CA HIS A 197 1.05 24.35 7.67
C HIS A 197 1.87 25.37 6.84
N GLY A 198 1.65 26.67 7.07
CA GLY A 198 2.47 27.76 6.53
C GLY A 198 2.30 27.98 5.02
N ALA A 199 1.15 27.63 4.46
CA ALA A 199 0.82 27.89 3.08
C ALA A 199 -0.46 28.72 2.96
N SER A 200 -0.54 29.62 1.97
CA SER A 200 -1.72 30.38 1.59
C SER A 200 -2.24 29.92 0.22
N THR A 201 -3.26 30.59 -0.29
CA THR A 201 -3.78 30.38 -1.65
C THR A 201 -2.78 30.68 -2.75
N GLU A 202 -1.81 31.56 -2.48
CA GLU A 202 -0.76 31.95 -3.45
C GLU A 202 0.39 30.92 -3.55
N HIS A 203 0.48 30.02 -2.60
CA HIS A 203 1.54 29.00 -2.61
C HIS A 203 1.15 27.81 -3.47
N PHE A 204 2.13 27.26 -4.18
CA PHE A 204 2.00 25.97 -4.86
C PHE A 204 2.59 24.87 -3.95
N VAL A 205 1.74 24.00 -3.45
CA VAL A 205 2.11 23.02 -2.42
C VAL A 205 2.31 21.64 -3.04
N LEU A 206 3.54 21.14 -2.94
CA LEU A 206 3.90 19.76 -3.18
C LEU A 206 3.71 18.96 -1.89
N ILE A 207 3.24 17.73 -1.98
CA ILE A 207 3.16 16.82 -0.84
C ILE A 207 3.77 15.46 -1.17
N ASN A 208 4.51 14.89 -0.22
CA ASN A 208 4.89 13.48 -0.21
C ASN A 208 4.42 12.84 1.10
N VAL A 209 3.74 11.70 0.99
CA VAL A 209 3.28 10.91 2.14
C VAL A 209 3.91 9.52 2.03
N ALA A 210 4.89 9.25 2.87
CA ALA A 210 5.59 7.97 2.90
C ALA A 210 6.43 7.82 4.17
N SER A 211 6.74 6.57 4.55
CA SER A 211 7.80 6.33 5.56
C SER A 211 9.12 6.92 5.07
N HIS A 212 9.87 7.56 5.96
CA HIS A 212 11.18 8.14 5.63
C HIS A 212 12.23 7.02 5.54
N ARG A 213 12.38 6.52 4.30
CA ARG A 213 13.35 5.49 3.90
C ARG A 213 13.93 5.86 2.54
N VAL A 214 15.19 5.56 2.32
CA VAL A 214 15.88 5.82 1.03
C VAL A 214 15.05 5.34 -0.16
N GLN A 215 14.38 4.18 -0.03
CA GLN A 215 13.55 3.61 -1.10
C GLN A 215 12.36 4.50 -1.51
N LYS A 216 11.93 5.43 -0.65
CA LYS A 216 10.81 6.35 -0.94
C LYS A 216 11.24 7.62 -1.65
N GLY A 217 12.56 7.81 -1.85
CA GLY A 217 13.12 8.83 -2.73
C GLY A 217 12.92 10.28 -2.28
N GLN A 218 12.59 10.54 -0.98
CA GLN A 218 12.39 11.92 -0.50
C GLN A 218 13.63 12.81 -0.72
N HIS A 219 14.83 12.24 -0.67
CA HIS A 219 16.08 12.96 -0.97
C HIS A 219 16.16 13.41 -2.44
N ILE A 220 15.60 12.64 -3.39
CA ILE A 220 15.44 13.05 -4.79
C ILE A 220 14.47 14.22 -4.90
N LEU A 221 13.33 14.14 -4.18
CA LEU A 221 12.35 15.23 -4.14
C LEU A 221 12.98 16.54 -3.60
N LEU A 222 13.69 16.46 -2.49
CA LEU A 222 14.33 17.66 -1.90
C LEU A 222 15.31 18.32 -2.86
N ARG A 223 16.15 17.54 -3.56
CA ARG A 223 17.10 18.07 -4.56
C ARG A 223 16.39 18.62 -5.81
N ALA A 224 15.32 17.98 -6.26
CA ALA A 224 14.52 18.49 -7.38
C ALA A 224 13.79 19.78 -6.99
N PHE A 225 13.21 19.82 -5.80
CA PHE A 225 12.51 20.98 -5.25
C PHE A 225 13.45 22.18 -5.10
N GLU A 226 14.66 21.99 -4.58
CA GLU A 226 15.67 23.04 -4.47
C GLU A 226 15.95 23.72 -5.82
N ARG A 227 16.10 22.94 -6.90
CA ARG A 227 16.32 23.46 -8.26
C ARG A 227 15.16 24.31 -8.76
N VAL A 228 13.92 23.87 -8.48
CA VAL A 228 12.71 24.51 -9.02
C VAL A 228 12.30 25.74 -8.21
N ARG A 229 12.54 25.76 -6.89
CA ARG A 229 12.12 26.87 -6.02
C ARG A 229 12.76 28.22 -6.36
N VAL A 230 13.91 28.21 -7.02
CA VAL A 230 14.56 29.44 -7.49
C VAL A 230 13.69 30.16 -8.53
N ALA A 231 13.07 29.38 -9.43
CA ALA A 231 12.16 29.91 -10.44
C ALA A 231 10.74 30.14 -9.89
N ILE A 232 10.36 29.44 -8.82
CA ILE A 232 9.01 29.50 -8.21
C ILE A 232 9.13 29.67 -6.69
N PRO A 233 9.41 30.91 -6.20
CA PRO A 233 9.60 31.17 -4.77
C PRO A 233 8.37 30.88 -3.90
N SER A 234 7.17 30.87 -4.50
CA SER A 234 5.92 30.52 -3.84
C SER A 234 5.71 29.00 -3.67
N MET A 235 6.59 28.14 -4.23
CA MET A 235 6.47 26.70 -4.08
C MET A 235 6.82 26.26 -2.65
N ARG A 236 6.05 25.29 -2.15
CA ARG A 236 6.25 24.66 -0.83
C ARG A 236 6.29 23.15 -0.98
N VAL A 237 7.00 22.47 -0.08
CA VAL A 237 6.99 21.00 -0.02
C VAL A 237 6.69 20.53 1.41
N TRP A 238 5.72 19.63 1.52
CA TRP A 238 5.35 18.97 2.75
C TRP A 238 5.77 17.50 2.71
N LEU A 239 6.58 17.08 3.70
CA LEU A 239 6.96 15.69 3.90
C LEU A 239 6.20 15.13 5.10
N VAL A 240 5.30 14.19 4.81
CA VAL A 240 4.44 13.53 5.81
C VAL A 240 4.93 12.11 6.01
N GLY A 241 5.22 11.76 7.26
CA GLY A 241 5.74 10.47 7.66
C GLY A 241 6.96 10.59 8.54
N GLU A 242 7.44 9.45 8.98
CA GLU A 242 8.65 9.28 9.78
C GLU A 242 9.33 7.95 9.40
N GLY A 243 10.57 7.78 9.81
CA GLY A 243 11.31 6.55 9.57
C GLY A 243 12.80 6.67 9.91
N PRO A 244 13.57 5.61 9.65
CA PRO A 244 14.99 5.57 9.97
C PRO A 244 15.80 6.72 9.38
N ASP A 245 15.40 7.22 8.19
CA ASP A 245 16.16 8.23 7.46
C ASP A 245 15.64 9.66 7.68
N THR A 246 14.74 9.87 8.68
CA THR A 246 14.19 11.21 8.99
C THR A 246 15.28 12.23 9.30
N LEU A 247 16.28 11.86 10.09
CA LEU A 247 17.37 12.76 10.46
C LEU A 247 18.24 13.12 9.25
N MET A 248 18.54 12.15 8.39
CA MET A 248 19.28 12.36 7.14
C MET A 248 18.53 13.31 6.20
N LEU A 249 17.21 13.13 6.05
CA LEU A 249 16.39 14.00 5.21
C LEU A 249 16.33 15.44 5.75
N LYS A 250 16.22 15.61 7.07
CA LYS A 250 16.28 16.95 7.70
C LYS A 250 17.64 17.61 7.51
N ALA A 251 18.74 16.87 7.67
CA ALA A 251 20.09 17.38 7.43
C ALA A 251 20.26 17.82 5.97
N LEU A 252 19.82 17.01 5.01
CA LEU A 252 19.83 17.39 3.59
C LEU A 252 18.98 18.63 3.31
N ALA A 253 17.79 18.73 3.89
CA ALA A 253 16.93 19.90 3.71
C ALA A 253 17.56 21.17 4.30
N ALA A 254 18.28 21.07 5.41
CA ALA A 254 19.04 22.18 6.00
C ALA A 254 20.24 22.59 5.11
N GLU A 255 21.02 21.62 4.61
CA GLU A 255 22.12 21.84 3.66
C GLU A 255 21.65 22.60 2.40
N LEU A 256 20.46 22.27 1.90
CA LEU A 256 19.84 22.90 0.74
C LEU A 256 19.14 24.23 1.06
N GLY A 257 19.22 24.76 2.29
CA GLY A 257 18.58 26.01 2.72
C GLY A 257 17.04 25.96 2.68
N LEU A 258 16.45 24.76 2.83
CA LEU A 258 15.00 24.55 2.72
C LEU A 258 14.24 24.68 4.04
N LEU A 259 14.94 24.77 5.17
CA LEU A 259 14.36 24.86 6.51
C LEU A 259 14.38 26.29 7.08
N GLU A 260 14.94 27.24 6.36
CA GLU A 260 15.02 28.64 6.79
C GLU A 260 13.63 29.31 6.77
N GLY A 261 13.34 30.14 7.79
CA GLY A 261 12.09 30.88 7.90
C GLY A 261 11.05 30.29 8.85
N GLY A 262 11.38 29.24 9.61
CA GLY A 262 10.51 28.67 10.64
C GLY A 262 9.19 28.14 10.05
N GLU A 263 8.05 28.69 10.48
CA GLU A 263 6.74 28.29 9.94
C GLU A 263 6.53 28.64 8.48
N LYS A 264 7.28 29.58 7.93
CA LYS A 264 7.27 29.98 6.52
C LYS A 264 8.32 29.27 5.68
N ALA A 265 9.05 28.31 6.26
CA ALA A 265 10.07 27.55 5.55
C ALA A 265 9.49 26.88 4.28
N PRO A 266 10.25 26.85 3.18
CA PRO A 266 9.78 26.23 1.94
C PRO A 266 9.57 24.72 2.05
N CYS A 267 10.28 24.03 2.97
CA CYS A 267 10.10 22.62 3.27
C CYS A 267 9.62 22.41 4.70
N ARG A 268 8.58 21.60 4.88
CA ARG A 268 8.08 21.24 6.20
C ARG A 268 7.99 19.72 6.38
N PHE A 269 8.54 19.25 7.49
CA PHE A 269 8.39 17.88 7.98
C PHE A 269 7.20 17.85 8.94
N LEU A 270 6.11 17.20 8.53
CA LEU A 270 4.85 17.20 9.28
C LEU A 270 4.72 16.02 10.23
N GLY A 271 5.74 15.15 10.29
CA GLY A 271 5.75 13.96 11.13
C GLY A 271 4.76 12.88 10.65
N TRP A 272 4.62 11.85 11.45
CA TRP A 272 3.68 10.77 11.16
C TRP A 272 2.23 11.23 11.36
N ARG A 273 1.36 10.90 10.39
CA ARG A 273 -0.06 11.21 10.37
C ARG A 273 -0.87 9.98 9.96
N ARG A 274 -2.17 9.96 10.27
CA ARG A 274 -3.07 8.84 9.93
C ARG A 274 -4.49 9.29 9.61
N GLY A 275 -5.21 8.41 8.93
CA GLY A 275 -6.65 8.57 8.69
C GLY A 275 -7.00 9.88 7.98
N LEU A 276 -7.93 10.63 8.56
CA LEU A 276 -8.44 11.88 7.98
C LEU A 276 -7.42 13.02 7.96
N GLU A 277 -6.42 13.00 8.84
CA GLU A 277 -5.33 13.99 8.78
C GLU A 277 -4.52 13.86 7.49
N VAL A 278 -4.22 12.62 7.06
CA VAL A 278 -3.52 12.36 5.80
C VAL A 278 -4.38 12.79 4.61
N ARG A 279 -5.68 12.46 4.61
CA ARG A 279 -6.64 12.92 3.60
C ARG A 279 -6.62 14.44 3.47
N ASP A 280 -6.73 15.15 4.59
CA ASP A 280 -6.81 16.60 4.60
C ASP A 280 -5.54 17.25 4.07
N LEU A 281 -4.36 16.73 4.46
CA LEU A 281 -3.06 17.17 3.97
C LEU A 281 -2.90 16.92 2.46
N ILE A 282 -3.25 15.73 1.98
CA ILE A 282 -3.20 15.42 0.53
C ILE A 282 -4.14 16.35 -0.23
N ALA A 283 -5.39 16.49 0.21
CA ALA A 283 -6.38 17.31 -0.46
C ALA A 283 -6.06 18.82 -0.45
N ALA A 284 -5.26 19.28 0.52
CA ALA A 284 -4.81 20.67 0.62
C ALA A 284 -3.62 20.98 -0.31
N ALA A 285 -2.93 19.97 -0.84
CA ALA A 285 -1.83 20.15 -1.77
C ALA A 285 -2.30 20.33 -3.22
N ASP A 286 -1.42 20.88 -4.05
CA ASP A 286 -1.64 21.11 -5.48
C ASP A 286 -1.06 19.99 -6.35
N LEU A 287 -0.07 19.25 -5.81
CA LEU A 287 0.59 18.15 -6.50
C LEU A 287 1.13 17.13 -5.50
N PHE A 288 0.79 15.87 -5.68
CA PHE A 288 1.38 14.76 -4.95
C PHE A 288 2.62 14.25 -5.68
N VAL A 289 3.74 14.12 -4.96
CA VAL A 289 5.02 13.68 -5.56
C VAL A 289 5.53 12.43 -4.85
N HIS A 290 5.69 11.33 -5.60
CA HIS A 290 6.10 10.04 -5.05
C HIS A 290 7.30 9.44 -5.80
N PRO A 291 8.53 9.91 -5.56
CA PRO A 291 9.73 9.51 -6.29
C PRO A 291 10.32 8.19 -5.78
N THR A 292 9.48 7.21 -5.54
CA THR A 292 9.84 5.92 -4.94
C THR A 292 10.72 5.07 -5.87
N PHE A 293 11.59 4.24 -5.29
CA PHE A 293 12.46 3.33 -6.05
C PHE A 293 11.87 1.94 -6.24
N SER A 294 10.85 1.60 -5.47
CA SER A 294 10.20 0.29 -5.52
C SER A 294 8.83 0.37 -4.90
N GLU A 295 7.85 -0.13 -5.61
CA GLU A 295 6.46 -0.28 -5.15
C GLU A 295 5.89 -1.59 -5.67
N THR A 296 4.94 -2.15 -4.91
CA THR A 296 4.15 -3.28 -5.37
C THR A 296 2.86 -2.81 -6.03
N PHE A 297 2.29 -1.74 -5.47
CA PHE A 297 1.02 -1.17 -5.91
C PHE A 297 0.97 0.35 -5.67
N SER A 298 1.41 0.82 -4.50
CA SER A 298 1.30 2.20 -4.00
C SER A 298 -0.11 2.62 -3.60
N GLN A 299 -0.43 2.41 -2.34
CA GLN A 299 -1.74 2.81 -1.78
C GLN A 299 -1.94 4.34 -1.80
N VAL A 300 -0.87 5.11 -1.54
CA VAL A 300 -0.92 6.59 -1.57
C VAL A 300 -1.19 7.15 -2.98
N MET A 301 -0.86 6.40 -4.05
CA MET A 301 -1.27 6.69 -5.41
C MET A 301 -2.80 6.74 -5.52
N VAL A 302 -3.48 5.74 -4.98
CA VAL A 302 -4.94 5.68 -4.99
C VAL A 302 -5.54 6.77 -4.11
N GLU A 303 -4.96 7.03 -2.94
CA GLU A 303 -5.41 8.07 -2.02
C GLU A 303 -5.32 9.46 -2.68
N SER A 304 -4.18 9.82 -3.28
CA SER A 304 -4.02 11.13 -3.94
C SER A 304 -4.96 11.30 -5.13
N LEU A 305 -5.00 10.33 -6.03
CA LEU A 305 -5.82 10.41 -7.23
C LEU A 305 -7.33 10.38 -6.89
N SER A 306 -7.76 9.59 -5.89
CA SER A 306 -9.17 9.56 -5.48
C SER A 306 -9.67 10.88 -4.92
N LEU A 307 -8.79 11.69 -4.34
CA LEU A 307 -9.06 13.04 -3.85
C LEU A 307 -8.97 14.11 -4.96
N GLY A 308 -8.67 13.72 -6.19
CA GLY A 308 -8.49 14.64 -7.31
C GLY A 308 -7.21 15.47 -7.22
N VAL A 309 -6.17 14.96 -6.56
CA VAL A 309 -4.85 15.58 -6.50
C VAL A 309 -3.97 14.93 -7.57
N PRO A 310 -3.40 15.71 -8.50
CA PRO A 310 -2.56 15.17 -9.55
C PRO A 310 -1.30 14.54 -8.97
N LEU A 311 -0.79 13.50 -9.62
CA LEU A 311 0.30 12.67 -9.14
C LEU A 311 1.50 12.72 -10.09
N VAL A 312 2.67 13.03 -9.53
CA VAL A 312 3.98 12.71 -10.13
C VAL A 312 4.55 11.50 -9.41
N ILE A 313 4.88 10.46 -10.14
CA ILE A 313 5.41 9.22 -9.58
C ILE A 313 6.49 8.63 -10.48
N THR A 314 7.44 7.93 -9.89
CA THR A 314 8.45 7.21 -10.68
C THR A 314 7.85 6.04 -11.45
N SER A 315 8.35 5.82 -12.67
CA SER A 315 7.99 4.68 -13.52
C SER A 315 8.64 3.40 -12.99
N VAL A 316 8.08 2.87 -11.90
CA VAL A 316 8.51 1.61 -11.29
C VAL A 316 7.41 0.56 -11.40
N PRO A 317 7.77 -0.74 -11.35
CA PRO A 317 6.79 -1.84 -11.30
C PRO A 317 5.69 -1.60 -10.26
N GLY A 318 4.49 -2.04 -10.56
CA GLY A 318 3.30 -1.76 -9.76
C GLY A 318 2.55 -0.52 -10.27
N PRO A 319 2.93 0.70 -9.88
CA PRO A 319 2.29 1.93 -10.40
C PRO A 319 2.31 2.05 -11.93
N ALA A 320 3.46 1.79 -12.57
CA ALA A 320 3.59 1.88 -14.03
C ALA A 320 2.78 0.82 -14.80
N ASP A 321 2.31 -0.23 -14.15
CA ASP A 321 1.40 -1.20 -14.77
C ASP A 321 -0.03 -0.63 -14.96
N TYR A 322 -0.38 0.37 -14.19
CA TYR A 322 -1.73 0.93 -14.14
C TYR A 322 -1.82 2.36 -14.66
N LEU A 323 -0.79 3.17 -14.39
CA LEU A 323 -0.82 4.58 -14.75
C LEU A 323 -0.28 4.83 -16.15
N ARG A 324 -0.81 5.86 -16.82
CA ARG A 324 -0.37 6.33 -18.13
C ARG A 324 0.21 7.73 -18.02
N HIS A 325 1.45 7.88 -18.51
CA HIS A 325 2.14 9.16 -18.51
C HIS A 325 1.37 10.25 -19.26
N GLY A 326 1.19 11.41 -18.63
CA GLY A 326 0.45 12.55 -19.19
C GLY A 326 -1.09 12.38 -19.28
N GLU A 327 -1.61 11.18 -18.97
CA GLU A 327 -3.04 10.91 -18.98
C GLU A 327 -3.62 10.81 -17.57
N THR A 328 -3.17 9.82 -16.78
CA THR A 328 -3.69 9.53 -15.43
C THR A 328 -2.73 9.90 -14.31
N ALA A 329 -1.46 10.08 -14.63
CA ALA A 329 -0.41 10.59 -13.76
C ALA A 329 0.77 11.09 -14.61
N TRP A 330 1.72 11.78 -13.99
CA TRP A 330 2.99 12.14 -14.61
C TRP A 330 4.06 11.16 -14.15
N LEU A 331 4.61 10.36 -15.08
CA LEU A 331 5.63 9.36 -14.78
C LEU A 331 7.02 9.95 -15.05
N VAL A 332 7.96 9.76 -14.11
CA VAL A 332 9.35 10.18 -14.24
C VAL A 332 10.30 8.98 -14.08
N PRO A 333 11.52 9.02 -14.63
CA PRO A 333 12.53 8.00 -14.39
C PRO A 333 12.90 7.91 -12.89
N ARG A 334 13.29 6.71 -12.46
CA ARG A 334 13.76 6.47 -11.10
C ARG A 334 15.11 7.14 -10.87
N GLU A 335 15.30 7.76 -9.69
CA GLU A 335 16.56 8.36 -9.24
C GLU A 335 17.03 9.56 -10.11
N ASP A 336 16.15 10.13 -10.92
CA ASP A 336 16.46 11.24 -11.80
C ASP A 336 15.93 12.57 -11.22
N VAL A 337 16.85 13.32 -10.60
CA VAL A 337 16.58 14.64 -10.01
C VAL A 337 16.21 15.68 -11.09
N ALA A 338 16.84 15.61 -12.27
CA ALA A 338 16.61 16.55 -13.35
C ALA A 338 15.22 16.36 -13.97
N ALA A 339 14.91 15.13 -14.34
CA ALA A 339 13.57 14.80 -14.88
C ALA A 339 12.45 15.11 -13.90
N LEU A 340 12.66 14.88 -12.58
CA LEU A 340 11.67 15.27 -11.57
C LEU A 340 11.54 16.80 -11.50
N ALA A 341 12.62 17.56 -11.49
CA ALA A 341 12.57 19.02 -11.46
C ALA A 341 11.86 19.59 -12.70
N GLU A 342 12.17 19.08 -13.89
CA GLU A 342 11.48 19.44 -15.13
C GLU A 342 9.98 19.16 -15.07
N ALA A 343 9.60 17.98 -14.54
CA ALA A 343 8.20 17.62 -14.36
C ALA A 343 7.45 18.57 -13.42
N LEU A 344 8.08 18.95 -12.29
CA LEU A 344 7.50 19.91 -11.33
C LEU A 344 7.30 21.27 -11.95
N LEU A 345 8.32 21.80 -12.67
CA LEU A 345 8.23 23.07 -13.37
C LEU A 345 7.18 23.05 -14.47
N TYR A 346 7.18 22.01 -15.30
CA TYR A 346 6.23 21.86 -16.41
C TYR A 346 4.79 21.82 -15.93
N LEU A 347 4.49 20.99 -14.92
CA LEU A 347 3.13 20.89 -14.37
C LEU A 347 2.70 22.16 -13.60
N TYR A 348 3.61 22.91 -13.04
CA TYR A 348 3.31 24.23 -12.48
C TYR A 348 2.87 25.21 -13.58
N GLN A 349 3.59 25.25 -14.70
CA GLN A 349 3.33 26.16 -15.83
C GLN A 349 2.09 25.76 -16.66
N HIS A 350 1.61 24.50 -16.53
CA HIS A 350 0.47 23.99 -17.32
C HIS A 350 -0.69 23.55 -16.41
N PRO A 351 -1.41 24.51 -15.79
CA PRO A 351 -2.49 24.21 -14.84
C PRO A 351 -3.64 23.41 -15.46
N ASP A 352 -4.01 23.67 -16.72
CA ASP A 352 -5.08 22.96 -17.41
C ASP A 352 -4.72 21.47 -17.62
N LEU A 353 -3.48 21.18 -18.04
CA LEU A 353 -2.99 19.80 -18.17
C LEU A 353 -2.98 19.11 -16.82
N ARG A 354 -2.48 19.79 -15.77
CA ARG A 354 -2.44 19.26 -14.41
C ARG A 354 -3.84 18.91 -13.90
N LEU A 355 -4.83 19.78 -14.15
CA LEU A 355 -6.23 19.52 -13.80
C LEU A 355 -6.80 18.34 -14.60
N ALA A 356 -6.55 18.28 -15.89
CA ALA A 356 -7.01 17.20 -16.76
C ALA A 356 -6.42 15.83 -16.33
N ILE A 357 -5.13 15.77 -15.95
CA ILE A 357 -4.47 14.58 -15.40
C ILE A 357 -5.15 14.17 -14.09
N ALA A 358 -5.43 15.12 -13.18
CA ALA A 358 -6.08 14.84 -11.90
C ALA A 358 -7.49 14.24 -12.10
N GLN A 359 -8.30 14.81 -13.00
CA GLN A 359 -9.65 14.33 -13.30
C GLN A 359 -9.63 12.92 -13.90
N ARG A 360 -8.78 12.68 -14.91
CA ARG A 360 -8.65 11.36 -15.54
C ARG A 360 -8.09 10.33 -14.56
N GLY A 361 -7.10 10.71 -13.76
CA GLY A 361 -6.54 9.86 -12.71
C GLY A 361 -7.58 9.47 -11.65
N GLN A 362 -8.40 10.43 -11.21
CA GLN A 362 -9.49 10.18 -10.27
C GLN A 362 -10.53 9.20 -10.84
N ALA A 363 -10.99 9.42 -12.05
CA ALA A 363 -11.95 8.53 -12.72
C ALA A 363 -11.37 7.12 -12.86
N PHE A 364 -10.11 7.03 -13.30
CA PHE A 364 -9.40 5.76 -13.49
C PHE A 364 -9.32 4.94 -12.20
N VAL A 365 -8.84 5.52 -11.08
CA VAL A 365 -8.68 4.76 -9.83
C VAL A 365 -10.03 4.34 -9.25
N ARG A 366 -11.04 5.22 -9.31
CA ARG A 366 -12.40 4.94 -8.82
C ARG A 366 -13.10 3.84 -9.61
N GLU A 367 -12.83 3.72 -10.90
CA GLU A 367 -13.36 2.65 -11.74
C GLU A 367 -12.56 1.35 -11.53
N THR A 368 -11.24 1.43 -11.65
CA THR A 368 -10.36 0.24 -11.72
C THR A 368 -10.22 -0.47 -10.38
N PHE A 369 -10.10 0.31 -9.29
CA PHE A 369 -9.83 -0.20 -7.95
C PHE A 369 -11.04 -0.16 -7.02
N ASN A 370 -12.25 0.00 -7.55
CA ASN A 370 -13.47 -0.11 -6.75
C ASN A 370 -13.60 -1.52 -6.18
N TYR A 371 -13.85 -1.60 -4.87
CA TYR A 371 -13.95 -2.88 -4.16
C TYR A 371 -15.04 -3.80 -4.76
N THR A 372 -16.13 -3.26 -5.25
CA THR A 372 -17.21 -4.08 -5.85
C THR A 372 -16.73 -4.85 -7.08
N ARG A 373 -15.86 -4.23 -7.89
CA ARG A 373 -15.23 -4.86 -9.05
C ARG A 373 -14.13 -5.84 -8.66
N VAL A 374 -13.31 -5.45 -7.68
CA VAL A 374 -12.20 -6.28 -7.24
C VAL A 374 -12.69 -7.51 -6.47
N ASN A 375 -13.67 -7.36 -5.59
CA ASN A 375 -14.21 -8.49 -4.82
C ASN A 375 -14.84 -9.56 -5.70
N LYS A 376 -15.49 -9.19 -6.82
CA LYS A 376 -15.97 -10.17 -7.81
C LYS A 376 -14.85 -11.11 -8.32
N LYS A 377 -13.62 -10.60 -8.47
CA LYS A 377 -12.47 -11.45 -8.85
C LYS A 377 -12.11 -12.43 -7.73
N TYR A 378 -12.13 -11.98 -6.46
CA TYR A 378 -11.91 -12.87 -5.32
C TYR A 378 -13.01 -13.91 -5.19
N GLU A 379 -14.27 -13.54 -5.39
CA GLU A 379 -15.41 -14.47 -5.37
C GLU A 379 -15.31 -15.55 -6.46
N GLN A 380 -14.93 -15.15 -7.69
CA GLN A 380 -14.68 -16.07 -8.79
C GLN A 380 -13.51 -17.02 -8.47
N LEU A 381 -12.40 -16.46 -7.96
CA LEU A 381 -11.25 -17.24 -7.53
C LEU A 381 -11.66 -18.29 -6.47
N TYR A 382 -12.29 -17.86 -5.37
CA TYR A 382 -12.66 -18.77 -4.29
C TYR A 382 -13.65 -19.83 -4.73
N ALA A 383 -14.66 -19.48 -5.52
CA ALA A 383 -15.60 -20.44 -6.08
C ALA A 383 -14.92 -21.49 -6.99
N SER A 384 -13.87 -21.10 -7.71
CA SER A 384 -13.11 -22.03 -8.57
C SER A 384 -12.25 -23.03 -7.79
N LEU A 385 -12.07 -22.82 -6.50
CA LEU A 385 -11.24 -23.66 -5.64
C LEU A 385 -12.03 -24.76 -4.94
N VAL A 386 -13.34 -24.67 -4.83
CA VAL A 386 -14.25 -25.58 -4.13
C VAL A 386 -15.08 -26.37 -5.11
#